data_8a30ed35efe4db1e3633e48bf65a291a
#
_entry.id   8a30ed35efe4db1e3633e48bf65a291a
#
_cell.length_a   1.000
_cell.length_b   1.000
_cell.length_c   1.000
_cell.angle_alpha   90.00
_cell.angle_beta   90.00
_cell.angle_gamma   90.00
#
_symmetry.space_group_name_H-M   'P 1'
#
loop_
_entity.id
_entity.type
_entity.pdbx_description
1 polymer ?
#
loop_
_entity_poly.entity_id
_entity_poly.type
_entity_poly.pdbx_seq_one_letter_code
_entity_poly.pdbx_strand_id
1 'polypeptide(L)'
;MAKVAVMMANGFEEIEALSVVDILRRAGVETSMVALDNSLEVSGAHGVSLRADVLFNEYDFASADMIVLPGGLPGAEYLAKSDKLGKKLKEAKANNKKLAAICAAPWALSTAEVLGEHYTCYPGFEDTVNHAGYRADKNVVIDGNIITSRGPATAMEFALMLVRELCGEQKYSELKSGLLA
;
A
#
# COMPACT_ATOMS: atom_id res chain seq x y z
N MET A 1 -18.00 -1.84 7.78
CA MET A 1 -16.72 -2.59 7.75
C MET A 1 -15.85 -1.87 6.72
N ALA A 2 -14.63 -1.48 7.09
CA ALA A 2 -13.73 -0.81 6.16
C ALA A 2 -13.31 -1.75 5.03
N LYS A 3 -13.12 -1.19 3.82
CA LYS A 3 -12.71 -1.92 2.61
C LYS A 3 -11.37 -1.42 2.10
N VAL A 4 -10.46 -2.34 1.79
CA VAL A 4 -9.11 -2.02 1.34
C VAL A 4 -8.77 -2.78 0.06
N ALA A 5 -8.24 -2.04 -0.93
CA ALA A 5 -7.61 -2.60 -2.12
C ALA A 5 -6.10 -2.66 -1.92
N VAL A 6 -5.50 -3.84 -1.94
CA VAL A 6 -4.05 -4.01 -2.00
C VAL A 6 -3.66 -4.32 -3.45
N MET A 7 -2.92 -3.42 -4.08
CA MET A 7 -2.58 -3.53 -5.50
C MET A 7 -1.46 -4.54 -5.72
N MET A 8 -1.73 -5.55 -6.52
CA MET A 8 -0.78 -6.61 -6.84
C MET A 8 -0.30 -6.47 -8.28
N ALA A 9 0.98 -6.20 -8.46
CA ALA A 9 1.65 -6.18 -9.76
C ALA A 9 2.78 -7.21 -9.77
N ASN A 10 3.09 -7.81 -10.92
CA ASN A 10 4.21 -8.75 -11.03
C ASN A 10 5.51 -8.08 -10.55
N GLY A 11 6.26 -8.76 -9.70
CA GLY A 11 7.43 -8.21 -9.04
C GLY A 11 7.12 -7.43 -7.74
N PHE A 12 5.92 -7.64 -7.15
CA PHE A 12 5.64 -7.12 -5.81
C PHE A 12 6.58 -7.71 -4.76
N GLU A 13 6.83 -7.00 -3.67
CA GLU A 13 7.61 -7.51 -2.54
C GLU A 13 6.68 -8.32 -1.61
N GLU A 14 7.05 -9.57 -1.37
CA GLU A 14 6.19 -10.57 -0.73
C GLU A 14 5.91 -10.25 0.74
N ILE A 15 6.94 -9.84 1.50
CA ILE A 15 6.80 -9.52 2.92
C ILE A 15 5.88 -8.31 3.09
N GLU A 16 6.04 -7.30 2.24
CA GLU A 16 5.27 -6.05 2.31
C GLU A 16 3.79 -6.28 2.00
N ALA A 17 3.51 -6.95 0.87
CA ALA A 17 2.14 -7.21 0.45
C ALA A 17 1.41 -8.14 1.42
N LEU A 18 2.02 -9.27 1.78
CA LEU A 18 1.36 -10.30 2.59
C LEU A 18 1.21 -9.88 4.05
N SER A 19 2.17 -9.13 4.62
CA SER A 19 2.00 -8.55 5.96
C SER A 19 0.80 -7.62 6.03
N VAL A 20 0.62 -6.76 5.02
CA VAL A 20 -0.55 -5.86 4.95
C VAL A 20 -1.84 -6.66 4.83
N VAL A 21 -1.91 -7.63 3.91
CA VAL A 21 -3.12 -8.43 3.69
C VAL A 21 -3.49 -9.23 4.94
N ASP A 22 -2.54 -9.93 5.56
CA ASP A 22 -2.79 -10.76 6.74
C ASP A 22 -3.26 -9.90 7.92
N ILE A 23 -2.55 -8.81 8.23
CA ILE A 23 -2.85 -7.98 9.40
C ILE A 23 -4.18 -7.26 9.24
N LEU A 24 -4.51 -6.74 8.06
CA LEU A 24 -5.80 -6.11 7.81
C LEU A 24 -6.96 -7.12 7.90
N ARG A 25 -6.78 -8.34 7.36
CA ARG A 25 -7.78 -9.42 7.49
C ARG A 25 -7.97 -9.85 8.94
N ARG A 26 -6.92 -9.95 9.76
CA ARG A 26 -7.01 -10.17 11.20
C ARG A 26 -7.77 -9.07 11.94
N ALA A 27 -7.69 -7.84 11.46
CA ALA A 27 -8.45 -6.70 11.99
C ALA A 27 -9.95 -6.77 11.68
N GLY A 28 -10.38 -7.69 10.81
CA GLY A 28 -11.74 -7.75 10.29
C GLY A 28 -12.01 -6.75 9.16
N VAL A 29 -10.97 -6.21 8.54
CA VAL A 29 -11.09 -5.33 7.37
C VAL A 29 -11.33 -6.17 6.12
N GLU A 30 -12.31 -5.80 5.30
CA GLU A 30 -12.54 -6.40 3.99
C GLU A 30 -11.39 -6.02 3.06
N THR A 31 -10.43 -6.94 2.89
CA THR A 31 -9.18 -6.70 2.17
C THR A 31 -9.11 -7.56 0.92
N SER A 32 -9.06 -6.91 -0.23
CA SER A 32 -8.95 -7.54 -1.54
C SER A 32 -7.55 -7.33 -2.13
N MET A 33 -6.91 -8.40 -2.55
CA MET A 33 -5.75 -8.35 -3.43
C MET A 33 -6.25 -8.10 -4.86
N VAL A 34 -5.91 -6.95 -5.42
CA VAL A 34 -6.37 -6.51 -6.74
C VAL A 34 -5.25 -6.63 -7.75
N ALA A 35 -5.35 -7.56 -8.69
CA ALA A 35 -4.34 -7.73 -9.73
C ALA A 35 -4.35 -6.56 -10.71
N LEU A 36 -3.20 -5.93 -10.91
CA LEU A 36 -3.06 -4.80 -11.85
C LEU A 36 -3.31 -5.22 -13.28
N ASP A 37 -2.81 -6.40 -13.66
CA ASP A 37 -2.90 -6.95 -15.01
C ASP A 37 -4.18 -7.79 -15.22
N ASN A 38 -4.30 -8.40 -16.40
CA ASN A 38 -5.46 -9.21 -16.79
C ASN A 38 -5.32 -10.69 -16.34
N SER A 39 -4.49 -10.98 -15.35
CA SER A 39 -4.32 -12.29 -14.73
C SER A 39 -4.48 -12.19 -13.23
N LEU A 40 -5.20 -13.14 -12.65
CA LEU A 40 -5.24 -13.28 -11.19
C LEU A 40 -3.95 -13.88 -10.62
N GLU A 41 -3.16 -14.62 -11.42
CA GLU A 41 -1.85 -15.13 -10.99
C GLU A 41 -0.83 -13.99 -11.05
N VAL A 42 -0.21 -13.69 -9.90
CA VAL A 42 0.76 -12.62 -9.73
C VAL A 42 2.02 -13.19 -9.08
N SER A 43 3.16 -12.92 -9.69
CA SER A 43 4.47 -13.40 -9.20
C SER A 43 5.20 -12.30 -8.47
N GLY A 44 5.69 -12.60 -7.26
CA GLY A 44 6.50 -11.70 -6.46
C GLY A 44 7.94 -11.58 -6.95
N ALA A 45 8.66 -10.62 -6.40
CA ALA A 45 10.04 -10.29 -6.75
C ALA A 45 11.04 -11.43 -6.39
N HIS A 46 10.68 -12.28 -5.43
CA HIS A 46 11.50 -13.38 -4.92
C HIS A 46 10.94 -14.77 -5.27
N GLY A 47 10.08 -14.84 -6.30
CA GLY A 47 9.61 -16.09 -6.87
C GLY A 47 8.42 -16.74 -6.16
N VAL A 48 7.78 -16.05 -5.23
CA VAL A 48 6.52 -16.52 -4.62
C VAL A 48 5.35 -16.04 -5.49
N SER A 49 4.63 -16.99 -6.10
CA SER A 49 3.42 -16.66 -6.85
C SER A 49 2.19 -16.81 -5.96
N LEU A 50 1.23 -15.93 -6.17
CA LEU A 50 -0.06 -15.97 -5.50
C LEU A 50 -1.20 -15.73 -6.48
N ARG A 51 -2.41 -16.06 -6.05
CA ARG A 51 -3.63 -15.72 -6.76
C ARG A 51 -4.29 -14.52 -6.09
N ALA A 52 -4.41 -13.41 -6.82
CA ALA A 52 -5.18 -12.25 -6.39
C ALA A 52 -6.69 -12.58 -6.29
N ASP A 53 -7.43 -11.80 -5.53
CA ASP A 53 -8.85 -12.03 -5.29
C ASP A 53 -9.70 -11.56 -6.50
N VAL A 54 -9.26 -10.49 -7.18
CA VAL A 54 -10.05 -9.82 -8.24
C VAL A 54 -9.13 -9.09 -9.22
N LEU A 55 -9.58 -8.93 -10.47
CA LEU A 55 -8.90 -8.13 -11.48
C LEU A 55 -9.16 -6.63 -11.28
N PHE A 56 -8.23 -5.77 -11.71
CA PHE A 56 -8.34 -4.31 -11.61
C PHE A 56 -9.68 -3.78 -12.18
N ASN A 57 -10.06 -4.27 -13.33
CA ASN A 57 -11.27 -3.76 -14.04
C ASN A 57 -12.57 -4.26 -13.41
N GLU A 58 -12.51 -5.25 -12.53
CA GLU A 58 -13.67 -5.84 -11.85
C GLU A 58 -13.84 -5.28 -10.42
N TYR A 59 -12.81 -4.62 -9.87
CA TYR A 59 -12.86 -4.07 -8.53
C TYR A 59 -13.55 -2.71 -8.48
N ASP A 60 -14.50 -2.55 -7.55
CA ASP A 60 -15.17 -1.27 -7.29
C ASP A 60 -14.32 -0.37 -6.38
N PHE A 61 -13.42 0.42 -6.98
CA PHE A 61 -12.58 1.38 -6.26
C PHE A 61 -13.37 2.46 -5.53
N ALA A 62 -14.59 2.77 -5.95
CA ALA A 62 -15.41 3.77 -5.26
C ALA A 62 -15.84 3.29 -3.86
N SER A 63 -16.00 1.99 -3.67
CA SER A 63 -16.32 1.39 -2.37
C SER A 63 -15.13 1.28 -1.42
N ALA A 64 -13.88 1.39 -1.90
CA ALA A 64 -12.69 1.29 -1.09
C ALA A 64 -12.53 2.50 -0.15
N ASP A 65 -12.16 2.26 1.10
CA ASP A 65 -11.78 3.29 2.07
C ASP A 65 -10.28 3.60 2.00
N MET A 66 -9.49 2.63 1.51
CA MET A 66 -8.04 2.77 1.35
C MET A 66 -7.54 1.96 0.15
N ILE A 67 -6.52 2.50 -0.54
CA ILE A 67 -5.73 1.79 -1.56
C ILE A 67 -4.30 1.67 -1.04
N VAL A 68 -3.75 0.45 -1.03
CA VAL A 68 -2.39 0.16 -0.56
C VAL A 68 -1.53 -0.33 -1.72
N LEU A 69 -0.34 0.24 -1.83
CA LEU A 69 0.64 -0.06 -2.86
C LEU A 69 1.87 -0.72 -2.21
N PRO A 70 2.07 -2.03 -2.33
CA PRO A 70 3.30 -2.71 -1.97
C PRO A 70 4.45 -2.28 -2.87
N GLY A 71 5.68 -2.38 -2.36
CA GLY A 71 6.88 -2.15 -3.15
C GLY A 71 7.34 -3.40 -3.92
N GLY A 72 8.63 -3.52 -4.07
CA GLY A 72 9.27 -4.51 -4.94
C GLY A 72 9.47 -4.00 -6.35
N LEU A 73 10.47 -4.54 -7.03
CA LEU A 73 10.73 -4.24 -8.44
C LEU A 73 10.63 -5.53 -9.27
N PRO A 74 10.04 -5.46 -10.46
CA PRO A 74 9.51 -4.28 -11.15
C PRO A 74 8.08 -3.86 -10.74
N GLY A 75 7.47 -4.46 -9.71
CA GLY A 75 6.08 -4.22 -9.31
C GLY A 75 5.76 -2.73 -9.08
N ALA A 76 6.57 -2.02 -8.29
CA ALA A 76 6.39 -0.60 -8.04
C ALA A 76 6.50 0.26 -9.31
N GLU A 77 7.35 -0.13 -10.26
CA GLU A 77 7.46 0.53 -11.56
C GLU A 77 6.16 0.36 -12.36
N TYR A 78 5.60 -0.85 -12.38
CA TYR A 78 4.34 -1.11 -13.08
C TYR A 78 3.18 -0.33 -12.45
N LEU A 79 3.14 -0.23 -11.12
CA LEU A 79 2.17 0.61 -10.43
C LEU A 79 2.33 2.09 -10.81
N ALA A 80 3.57 2.61 -10.81
CA ALA A 80 3.87 4.00 -11.12
C ALA A 80 3.55 4.39 -12.57
N LYS A 81 3.76 3.46 -13.52
CA LYS A 81 3.48 3.66 -14.95
C LYS A 81 2.05 3.36 -15.36
N SER A 82 1.19 2.92 -14.46
CA SER A 82 -0.19 2.56 -14.76
C SER A 82 -1.11 3.78 -14.77
N ASP A 83 -1.45 4.29 -15.95
CA ASP A 83 -2.40 5.41 -16.10
C ASP A 83 -3.76 5.11 -15.46
N LYS A 84 -4.24 3.86 -15.59
CA LYS A 84 -5.53 3.45 -14.99
C LYS A 84 -5.49 3.50 -13.47
N LEU A 85 -4.38 3.09 -12.83
CA LEU A 85 -4.19 3.21 -11.39
C LEU A 85 -4.03 4.67 -10.98
N GLY A 86 -3.22 5.44 -11.70
CA GLY A 86 -3.03 6.87 -11.43
C GLY A 86 -4.36 7.64 -11.37
N LYS A 87 -5.30 7.35 -12.29
CA LYS A 87 -6.66 7.92 -12.25
C LYS A 87 -7.40 7.52 -10.97
N LYS A 88 -7.35 6.25 -10.55
CA LYS A 88 -8.00 5.78 -9.33
C LYS A 88 -7.40 6.38 -8.06
N LEU A 89 -6.09 6.59 -8.02
CA LEU A 89 -5.43 7.28 -6.92
C LEU A 89 -5.88 8.75 -6.81
N LYS A 90 -5.97 9.46 -7.93
CA LYS A 90 -6.50 10.84 -7.97
C LYS A 90 -7.97 10.90 -7.54
N GLU A 91 -8.82 10.00 -8.03
CA GLU A 91 -10.22 9.88 -7.61
C GLU A 91 -10.34 9.62 -6.11
N ALA A 92 -9.54 8.70 -5.57
CA ALA A 92 -9.54 8.36 -4.16
C ALA A 92 -9.13 9.57 -3.30
N LYS A 93 -8.05 10.28 -3.67
CA LYS A 93 -7.61 11.51 -2.96
C LYS A 93 -8.70 12.58 -2.97
N ALA A 94 -9.33 12.82 -4.13
CA ALA A 94 -10.40 13.81 -4.27
C ALA A 94 -11.62 13.49 -3.38
N ASN A 95 -11.86 12.21 -3.09
CA ASN A 95 -12.93 11.73 -2.22
C ASN A 95 -12.48 11.51 -0.76
N ASN A 96 -11.35 12.08 -0.34
CA ASN A 96 -10.78 11.93 0.99
C ASN A 96 -10.55 10.48 1.46
N LYS A 97 -10.35 9.55 0.52
CA LYS A 97 -9.95 8.18 0.81
C LYS A 97 -8.48 8.13 1.21
N LYS A 98 -8.11 7.11 1.97
CA LYS A 98 -6.72 6.92 2.37
C LYS A 98 -5.91 6.26 1.25
N LEU A 99 -4.66 6.69 1.09
CA LEU A 99 -3.68 6.09 0.18
C LEU A 99 -2.46 5.68 0.99
N ALA A 100 -1.99 4.47 0.77
CA ALA A 100 -0.83 3.96 1.49
C ALA A 100 0.18 3.32 0.53
N ALA A 101 1.48 3.51 0.77
CA ALA A 101 2.53 2.97 -0.05
C ALA A 101 3.79 2.65 0.76
N ILE A 102 4.49 1.58 0.42
CA ILE A 102 5.69 1.16 1.13
C ILE A 102 6.86 0.95 0.15
N CYS A 103 8.09 1.16 0.64
CA CYS A 103 9.32 0.85 -0.07
C CYS A 103 9.51 1.72 -1.33
N ALA A 104 9.49 1.13 -2.51
CA ALA A 104 9.58 1.83 -3.80
C ALA A 104 8.22 2.42 -4.25
N ALA A 105 7.11 1.98 -3.68
CA ALA A 105 5.77 2.33 -4.17
C ALA A 105 5.31 3.80 -3.95
N PRO A 106 5.86 4.61 -3.01
CA PRO A 106 5.59 6.04 -2.97
C PRO A 106 5.88 6.76 -4.30
N TRP A 107 6.72 6.18 -5.17
CA TRP A 107 6.87 6.60 -6.55
C TRP A 107 5.53 6.68 -7.30
N ALA A 108 4.67 5.69 -7.18
CA ALA A 108 3.36 5.69 -7.84
C ALA A 108 2.46 6.83 -7.32
N LEU A 109 2.51 7.14 -6.01
CA LEU A 109 1.77 8.27 -5.44
C LEU A 109 2.30 9.61 -5.95
N SER A 110 3.63 9.75 -6.08
CA SER A 110 4.25 10.96 -6.64
C SER A 110 3.90 11.14 -8.12
N THR A 111 4.03 10.08 -8.94
CA THR A 111 3.67 10.11 -10.36
C THR A 111 2.19 10.48 -10.57
N ALA A 112 1.32 10.01 -9.68
CA ALA A 112 -0.10 10.38 -9.69
C ALA A 112 -0.40 11.76 -9.08
N GLU A 113 0.61 12.51 -8.61
CA GLU A 113 0.46 13.83 -7.97
C GLU A 113 -0.46 13.80 -6.73
N VAL A 114 -0.43 12.70 -5.99
CA VAL A 114 -1.27 12.50 -4.81
C VAL A 114 -0.48 12.33 -3.51
N LEU A 115 0.86 12.32 -3.57
CA LEU A 115 1.72 12.24 -2.40
C LEU A 115 1.50 13.45 -1.47
N GLY A 116 1.70 13.26 -0.16
CA GLY A 116 1.61 14.31 0.85
C GLY A 116 2.86 15.19 0.89
N GLU A 117 2.85 16.22 1.76
CA GLU A 117 4.02 17.09 1.97
C GLU A 117 5.20 16.33 2.57
N HIS A 118 4.90 15.36 3.46
CA HIS A 118 5.89 14.51 4.11
C HIS A 118 5.66 13.05 3.75
N TYR A 119 6.75 12.33 3.50
CA TYR A 119 6.69 10.92 3.18
C TYR A 119 7.99 10.21 3.57
N THR A 120 7.96 8.89 3.59
CA THR A 120 9.16 8.04 3.61
C THR A 120 9.07 6.98 2.52
N CYS A 121 10.22 6.45 2.11
CA CYS A 121 10.33 5.38 1.12
C CYS A 121 11.58 4.54 1.39
N TYR A 122 11.86 3.56 0.55
CA TYR A 122 13.12 2.82 0.62
C TYR A 122 14.31 3.76 0.39
N PRO A 123 15.36 3.71 1.22
CA PRO A 123 16.52 4.59 1.10
C PRO A 123 17.15 4.53 -0.30
N GLY A 124 17.35 5.69 -0.92
CA GLY A 124 17.82 5.81 -2.29
C GLY A 124 16.70 5.89 -3.34
N PHE A 125 15.44 5.63 -2.96
CA PHE A 125 14.28 5.79 -3.85
C PHE A 125 13.70 7.21 -3.84
N GLU A 126 14.11 8.04 -2.89
CA GLU A 126 13.69 9.45 -2.82
C GLU A 126 14.01 10.23 -4.09
N ASP A 127 15.12 9.89 -4.75
CA ASP A 127 15.51 10.50 -6.04
C ASP A 127 14.53 10.12 -7.17
N THR A 128 14.01 8.88 -7.15
CA THR A 128 13.00 8.40 -8.11
C THR A 128 11.62 8.97 -7.81
N VAL A 129 11.25 9.05 -6.53
CA VAL A 129 10.00 9.69 -6.06
C VAL A 129 10.00 11.17 -6.44
N ASN A 130 11.17 11.82 -6.40
CA ASN A 130 11.39 13.21 -6.81
C ASN A 130 10.37 14.19 -6.23
N HIS A 131 10.18 14.08 -4.90
CA HIS A 131 9.25 14.94 -4.15
C HIS A 131 9.93 15.46 -2.88
N ALA A 132 9.67 16.71 -2.52
CA ALA A 132 10.18 17.29 -1.28
C ALA A 132 9.53 16.63 -0.05
N GLY A 133 10.18 16.75 1.13
CA GLY A 133 9.59 16.27 2.38
C GLY A 133 9.92 14.84 2.76
N TYR A 134 10.92 14.21 2.13
CA TYR A 134 11.41 12.90 2.52
C TYR A 134 11.89 12.85 3.97
N ARG A 135 11.43 11.86 4.71
CA ARG A 135 11.73 11.64 6.13
C ARG A 135 12.50 10.33 6.32
N ALA A 136 13.82 10.41 6.26
CA ALA A 136 14.73 9.26 6.45
C ALA A 136 14.73 8.72 7.89
N ASP A 137 14.30 9.53 8.86
CA ASP A 137 14.29 9.25 10.29
C ASP A 137 13.03 8.49 10.77
N LYS A 138 12.07 8.22 9.88
CA LYS A 138 10.79 7.60 10.23
C LYS A 138 10.58 6.28 9.50
N ASN A 139 10.14 5.24 10.23
CA ASN A 139 9.70 3.98 9.63
C ASN A 139 8.36 4.12 8.92
N VAL A 140 7.44 4.89 9.51
CA VAL A 140 6.12 5.20 8.95
C VAL A 140 5.89 6.70 9.06
N VAL A 141 5.39 7.30 7.99
CA VAL A 141 4.94 8.70 7.94
C VAL A 141 3.46 8.71 7.62
N ILE A 142 2.69 9.43 8.43
CA ILE A 142 1.28 9.71 8.20
C ILE A 142 1.17 11.22 7.96
N ASP A 143 0.69 11.58 6.79
CA ASP A 143 0.46 12.97 6.39
C ASP A 143 -0.96 13.11 5.82
N GLY A 144 -1.88 13.54 6.68
CA GLY A 144 -3.30 13.53 6.36
C GLY A 144 -3.81 12.13 6.03
N ASN A 145 -4.30 11.94 4.82
CA ASN A 145 -4.80 10.64 4.34
C ASN A 145 -3.73 9.81 3.60
N ILE A 146 -2.47 10.26 3.60
CA ILE A 146 -1.37 9.55 2.93
C ILE A 146 -0.48 8.88 3.98
N ILE A 147 -0.23 7.59 3.82
CA ILE A 147 0.57 6.80 4.75
C ILE A 147 1.69 6.13 3.97
N THR A 148 2.93 6.36 4.37
CA THR A 148 4.09 5.76 3.68
C THR A 148 5.02 5.06 4.66
N SER A 149 5.76 4.05 4.16
CA SER A 149 6.73 3.29 4.96
C SER A 149 7.97 2.93 4.14
N ARG A 150 9.04 2.45 4.83
CA ARG A 150 10.37 2.35 4.25
C ARG A 150 10.65 1.06 3.48
N GLY A 151 10.19 -0.09 3.96
CA GLY A 151 10.56 -1.34 3.30
C GLY A 151 10.20 -2.61 4.08
N PRO A 152 10.71 -3.78 3.67
CA PRO A 152 10.25 -5.08 4.20
C PRO A 152 10.27 -5.19 5.72
N ALA A 153 11.34 -4.74 6.37
CA ALA A 153 11.45 -4.81 7.83
C ALA A 153 10.44 -3.92 8.58
N THR A 154 9.88 -2.90 7.94
CA THR A 154 8.86 -2.01 8.52
C THR A 154 7.43 -2.40 8.13
N ALA A 155 7.24 -3.46 7.35
CA ALA A 155 5.94 -3.84 6.80
C ALA A 155 4.90 -4.18 7.88
N MET A 156 5.30 -4.83 8.97
CA MET A 156 4.41 -5.14 10.08
C MET A 156 3.96 -3.87 10.83
N GLU A 157 4.90 -2.98 11.15
CA GLU A 157 4.60 -1.68 11.76
C GLU A 157 3.67 -0.86 10.86
N PHE A 158 3.97 -0.81 9.57
CA PHE A 158 3.13 -0.15 8.57
C PHE A 158 1.70 -0.72 8.56
N ALA A 159 1.55 -2.03 8.45
CA ALA A 159 0.23 -2.68 8.43
C ALA A 159 -0.57 -2.42 9.72
N LEU A 160 0.08 -2.45 10.89
CA LEU A 160 -0.55 -2.09 12.16
C LEU A 160 -1.00 -0.62 12.19
N MET A 161 -0.22 0.30 11.62
CA MET A 161 -0.64 1.71 11.49
C MET A 161 -1.84 1.86 10.56
N LEU A 162 -1.94 1.08 9.46
CA LEU A 162 -3.15 1.05 8.63
C LEU A 162 -4.38 0.58 9.41
N VAL A 163 -4.22 -0.43 10.28
CA VAL A 163 -5.31 -0.86 11.19
C VAL A 163 -5.71 0.25 12.13
N ARG A 164 -4.76 0.96 12.74
CA ARG A 164 -5.04 2.11 13.61
C ARG A 164 -5.86 3.17 12.91
N GLU A 165 -5.48 3.50 11.68
CA GLU A 165 -6.14 4.52 10.85
C GLU A 165 -7.56 4.13 10.37
N LEU A 166 -7.84 2.82 10.24
CA LEU A 166 -9.13 2.31 9.77
C LEU A 166 -10.06 1.87 10.90
N CYS A 167 -9.49 1.32 11.98
CA CYS A 167 -10.24 0.62 13.03
C CYS A 167 -10.04 1.23 14.42
N GLY A 168 -9.14 2.20 14.57
CA GLY A 168 -8.87 2.89 15.82
C GLY A 168 -7.85 2.20 16.73
N GLU A 169 -7.50 2.92 17.81
CA GLU A 169 -6.42 2.56 18.75
C GLU A 169 -6.63 1.23 19.46
N GLN A 170 -7.88 0.90 19.81
CA GLN A 170 -8.19 -0.34 20.52
C GLN A 170 -7.82 -1.56 19.66
N LYS A 171 -8.27 -1.58 18.40
CA LYS A 171 -7.99 -2.68 17.47
C LYS A 171 -6.49 -2.80 17.15
N TYR A 172 -5.82 -1.67 16.98
CA TYR A 172 -4.36 -1.62 16.85
C TYR A 172 -3.66 -2.30 18.03
N SER A 173 -4.02 -1.93 19.27
CA SER A 173 -3.39 -2.46 20.50
C SER A 173 -3.66 -3.94 20.68
N GLU A 174 -4.89 -4.42 20.41
CA GLU A 174 -5.25 -5.85 20.45
C GLU A 174 -4.38 -6.65 19.49
N LEU A 175 -4.26 -6.21 18.23
CA LEU A 175 -3.49 -6.93 17.22
C LEU A 175 -2.00 -6.87 17.50
N LYS A 176 -1.47 -5.72 17.88
CA LYS A 176 -0.05 -5.56 18.23
C LYS A 176 0.34 -6.56 19.33
N SER A 177 -0.45 -6.66 20.39
CA SER A 177 -0.22 -7.64 21.46
C SER A 177 -0.33 -9.08 20.96
N GLY A 178 -1.34 -9.40 20.15
CA GLY A 178 -1.56 -10.75 19.61
C GLY A 178 -0.48 -11.21 18.63
N LEU A 179 0.16 -10.27 17.94
CA LEU A 179 1.27 -10.52 17.03
C LEU A 179 2.65 -10.50 17.70
N LEU A 180 2.72 -10.18 18.99
CA LEU A 180 3.97 -10.02 19.75
C LEU A 180 4.91 -8.93 19.18
N ALA A 181 4.34 -7.85 18.63
CA ALA A 181 5.02 -6.77 17.95
C ALA A 181 5.27 -5.54 18.85
#